data_9416594117481f15c7d6abd285791dab
#
_entry.id   9416594117481f15c7d6abd285791dab
#
_cell.length_a   1.000
_cell.length_b   1.000
_cell.length_c   1.000
_cell.angle_alpha   90.00
_cell.angle_beta   90.00
_cell.angle_gamma   90.00
#
_symmetry.space_group_name_H-M   'P 1'
#
loop_
_entity.id
_entity.type
_entity.pdbx_description
1 polymer ?
#
loop_
_entity_poly.entity_id
_entity_poly.type
_entity_poly.pdbx_seq_one_letter_code
_entity_poly.pdbx_strand_id
1 'polypeptide(L)'
;MTVYLVRHAKAGDRDGWADDDRLRPLSGRGHRQAYLLVDLLADAKFDRILSSPYVRCMQTVVPIAGARGLPVEPVEALAEDAPLGDALELVQKHAISGALMCMHGDLMPMLLDHYASSGVEMRHELRWPKGCTWVLETDATGEVVRARYLPPPVD
;
A
#
# COMPACT_ATOMS: atom_id res chain seq x y z
N MET A 1 3.81 -5.47 15.92
CA MET A 1 4.40 -5.34 14.56
C MET A 1 3.60 -4.38 13.71
N THR A 2 3.92 -4.22 12.47
CA THR A 2 3.38 -3.13 11.66
C THR A 2 3.08 -3.60 10.26
N VAL A 3 1.93 -3.20 9.74
CA VAL A 3 1.57 -3.39 8.33
C VAL A 3 1.52 -2.00 7.67
N TYR A 4 2.20 -1.87 6.55
CA TYR A 4 2.27 -0.62 5.79
C TYR A 4 1.38 -0.75 4.56
N LEU A 5 0.34 0.09 4.47
CA LEU A 5 -0.54 0.13 3.31
C LEU A 5 -0.11 1.29 2.42
N VAL A 6 0.32 0.98 1.20
CA VAL A 6 0.77 1.98 0.23
C VAL A 6 -0.21 2.04 -0.92
N ARG A 7 -0.74 3.22 -1.22
CA ARG A 7 -1.46 3.41 -2.47
C ARG A 7 -0.45 3.61 -3.59
N HIS A 8 -0.67 2.97 -4.75
CA HIS A 8 0.26 3.13 -5.86
C HIS A 8 0.52 4.61 -6.17
N ALA A 9 1.71 4.90 -6.67
CA ALA A 9 2.13 6.25 -7.05
C ALA A 9 1.38 6.73 -8.31
N LYS A 10 1.65 7.95 -8.75
CA LYS A 10 0.94 8.54 -9.88
C LYS A 10 1.13 7.73 -11.15
N ALA A 11 0.03 7.27 -11.72
CA ALA A 11 0.02 6.52 -12.97
C ALA A 11 -0.22 7.45 -14.15
N GLY A 12 0.01 6.94 -15.35
CA GLY A 12 -0.37 7.62 -16.57
C GLY A 12 -1.88 7.80 -16.66
N ASP A 13 -2.30 8.65 -17.58
CA ASP A 13 -3.71 9.00 -17.74
C ASP A 13 -4.53 7.78 -18.20
N ARG A 14 -5.59 7.46 -17.47
CA ARG A 14 -6.48 6.35 -17.80
C ARG A 14 -7.16 6.55 -19.15
N ASP A 15 -7.59 7.76 -19.44
CA ASP A 15 -8.31 8.07 -20.68
C ASP A 15 -7.41 7.99 -21.93
N GLY A 16 -6.10 8.22 -21.75
CA GLY A 16 -5.12 8.09 -22.83
C GLY A 16 -4.53 6.70 -23.00
N TRP A 17 -4.95 5.73 -22.18
CA TRP A 17 -4.41 4.38 -22.19
C TRP A 17 -5.31 3.46 -23.02
N ALA A 18 -4.80 2.95 -24.14
CA ALA A 18 -5.59 2.16 -25.10
C ALA A 18 -5.54 0.65 -24.88
N ASP A 19 -4.73 0.17 -23.92
CA ASP A 19 -4.54 -1.24 -23.60
C ASP A 19 -5.27 -1.62 -22.32
N ASP A 20 -5.11 -2.85 -21.85
CA ASP A 20 -5.64 -3.33 -20.57
C ASP A 20 -5.17 -2.41 -19.43
N ASP A 21 -6.11 -1.97 -18.61
CA ASP A 21 -5.81 -1.08 -17.47
C ASP A 21 -4.82 -1.69 -16.48
N ARG A 22 -4.77 -3.02 -16.40
CA ARG A 22 -3.79 -3.73 -15.55
C ARG A 22 -2.35 -3.42 -15.97
N LEU A 23 -2.13 -3.10 -17.23
CA LEU A 23 -0.80 -2.84 -17.78
C LEU A 23 -0.41 -1.37 -17.74
N ARG A 24 -1.32 -0.48 -17.37
CA ARG A 24 -1.06 0.97 -17.34
C ARG A 24 0.03 1.29 -16.31
N PRO A 25 1.18 1.84 -16.75
CA PRO A 25 2.33 2.06 -15.88
C PRO A 25 2.26 3.35 -15.10
N LEU A 26 3.18 3.53 -14.17
CA LEU A 26 3.41 4.80 -13.52
C LEU A 26 3.84 5.86 -14.55
N SER A 27 3.48 7.11 -14.28
CA SER A 27 4.03 8.26 -15.00
C SER A 27 5.47 8.52 -14.54
N GLY A 28 6.18 9.42 -15.24
CA GLY A 28 7.51 9.83 -14.79
C GLY A 28 7.51 10.38 -13.36
N ARG A 29 6.48 11.17 -13.02
CA ARG A 29 6.32 11.69 -11.67
C ARG A 29 6.05 10.56 -10.65
N GLY A 30 5.28 9.56 -11.06
CA GLY A 30 5.02 8.38 -10.22
C GLY A 30 6.29 7.58 -9.95
N HIS A 31 7.15 7.43 -10.94
CA HIS A 31 8.44 6.77 -10.75
C HIS A 31 9.31 7.53 -9.74
N ARG A 32 9.31 8.86 -9.79
CA ARG A 32 10.03 9.66 -8.80
C ARG A 32 9.46 9.47 -7.40
N GLN A 33 8.13 9.43 -7.26
CA GLN A 33 7.50 9.13 -5.98
C GLN A 33 7.94 7.77 -5.45
N ALA A 34 7.99 6.76 -6.31
CA ALA A 34 8.42 5.41 -5.93
C ALA A 34 9.85 5.40 -5.39
N TYR A 35 10.75 6.14 -6.01
CA TYR A 35 12.12 6.27 -5.51
C TYR A 35 12.18 7.00 -4.16
N LEU A 36 11.38 8.05 -3.99
CA LEU A 36 11.35 8.81 -2.74
C LEU A 36 10.77 8.00 -1.58
N LEU A 37 9.91 7.02 -1.87
CA LEU A 37 9.38 6.11 -0.85
C LEU A 37 10.49 5.27 -0.21
N VAL A 38 11.58 4.99 -0.92
CA VAL A 38 12.71 4.24 -0.36
C VAL A 38 13.25 4.94 0.88
N ASP A 39 13.48 6.24 0.79
CA ASP A 39 14.00 7.02 1.92
C ASP A 39 12.93 7.24 3.00
N LEU A 40 11.70 7.51 2.58
CA LEU A 40 10.60 7.71 3.53
C LEU A 40 10.39 6.49 4.43
N LEU A 41 10.54 5.30 3.87
CA LEU A 41 10.29 4.03 4.57
C LEU A 41 11.60 3.33 4.98
N ALA A 42 12.73 4.04 4.98
CA ALA A 42 14.04 3.44 5.27
C ALA A 42 14.08 2.72 6.63
N ASP A 43 13.42 3.29 7.63
CA ASP A 43 13.39 2.73 8.99
C ASP A 43 12.19 1.82 9.25
N ALA A 44 11.33 1.63 8.26
CA ALA A 44 10.17 0.76 8.39
C ALA A 44 10.61 -0.70 8.49
N LYS A 45 9.93 -1.47 9.33
CA LYS A 45 10.27 -2.88 9.58
C LYS A 45 9.21 -3.79 8.98
N PHE A 46 9.60 -4.48 7.95
CA PHE A 46 8.79 -5.52 7.30
C PHE A 46 9.72 -6.49 6.61
N ASP A 47 9.29 -7.74 6.48
CA ASP A 47 10.07 -8.78 5.84
C ASP A 47 9.44 -9.29 4.54
N ARG A 48 8.29 -8.74 4.15
CA ARG A 48 7.59 -9.10 2.91
C ARG A 48 7.01 -7.88 2.24
N ILE A 49 7.01 -7.91 0.91
CA ILE A 49 6.37 -6.89 0.08
C ILE A 49 5.33 -7.59 -0.78
N LEU A 50 4.07 -7.24 -0.54
CA LEU A 50 2.92 -7.77 -1.28
C LEU A 50 2.33 -6.65 -2.13
N SER A 51 1.88 -6.94 -3.33
CA SER A 51 1.35 -5.91 -4.22
C SER A 51 0.19 -6.43 -5.05
N SER A 52 -0.76 -5.54 -5.35
CA SER A 52 -1.65 -5.78 -6.47
C SER A 52 -0.82 -6.17 -7.70
N PRO A 53 -1.28 -7.12 -8.51
CA PRO A 53 -0.54 -7.50 -9.71
C PRO A 53 -0.56 -6.44 -10.83
N TYR A 54 -1.33 -5.37 -10.68
CA TYR A 54 -1.35 -4.27 -11.65
C TYR A 54 0.03 -3.62 -11.74
N VAL A 55 0.46 -3.31 -12.96
CA VAL A 55 1.81 -2.78 -13.22
C VAL A 55 2.11 -1.55 -12.37
N ARG A 56 1.16 -0.60 -12.24
CA ARG A 56 1.38 0.62 -11.46
C ARG A 56 1.64 0.36 -9.98
N CYS A 57 1.06 -0.68 -9.43
CA CYS A 57 1.33 -1.08 -8.04
C CYS A 57 2.68 -1.77 -7.90
N MET A 58 2.99 -2.71 -8.80
CA MET A 58 4.27 -3.40 -8.80
C MET A 58 5.42 -2.40 -8.94
N GLN A 59 5.31 -1.46 -9.89
CA GLN A 59 6.32 -0.43 -10.12
C GLN A 59 6.51 0.51 -8.93
N THR A 60 5.46 0.75 -8.14
CA THR A 60 5.55 1.60 -6.95
C THR A 60 6.50 1.00 -5.91
N VAL A 61 6.53 -0.31 -5.76
CA VAL A 61 7.30 -0.97 -4.69
C VAL A 61 8.60 -1.62 -5.17
N VAL A 62 8.85 -1.68 -6.47
CA VAL A 62 10.10 -2.24 -6.99
C VAL A 62 11.35 -1.54 -6.45
N PRO A 63 11.43 -0.20 -6.36
CA PRO A 63 12.61 0.44 -5.76
C PRO A 63 12.82 0.06 -4.29
N ILE A 64 11.75 -0.03 -3.52
CA ILE A 64 11.82 -0.46 -2.11
C ILE A 64 12.33 -1.90 -2.04
N ALA A 65 11.78 -2.78 -2.87
CA ALA A 65 12.18 -4.18 -2.92
C ALA A 65 13.67 -4.32 -3.25
N GLY A 66 14.15 -3.55 -4.23
CA GLY A 66 15.56 -3.54 -4.60
C GLY A 66 16.46 -3.09 -3.45
N ALA A 67 16.07 -2.04 -2.75
CA ALA A 67 16.84 -1.52 -1.61
C ALA A 67 16.88 -2.50 -0.43
N ARG A 68 15.86 -3.35 -0.30
CA ARG A 68 15.73 -4.30 0.81
C ARG A 68 16.19 -5.72 0.47
N GLY A 69 16.44 -6.00 -0.81
CA GLY A 69 16.74 -7.37 -1.24
C GLY A 69 15.55 -8.32 -1.07
N LEU A 70 14.33 -7.81 -1.17
CA LEU A 70 13.11 -8.61 -1.03
C LEU A 70 12.40 -8.76 -2.39
N PRO A 71 11.75 -9.88 -2.65
CA PRO A 71 10.90 -10.00 -3.83
C PRO A 71 9.61 -9.22 -3.67
N VAL A 72 9.00 -8.81 -4.78
CA VAL A 72 7.64 -8.30 -4.79
C VAL A 72 6.71 -9.47 -5.11
N GLU A 73 5.77 -9.76 -4.21
CA GLU A 73 4.83 -10.87 -4.35
C GLU A 73 3.47 -10.35 -4.83
N PRO A 74 3.04 -10.69 -6.05
CA PRO A 74 1.71 -10.25 -6.52
C PRO A 74 0.61 -11.02 -5.81
N VAL A 75 -0.44 -10.32 -5.39
CA VAL A 75 -1.57 -10.89 -4.66
C VAL A 75 -2.87 -10.28 -5.17
N GLU A 76 -3.78 -11.11 -5.67
CA GLU A 76 -5.07 -10.65 -6.20
C GLU A 76 -5.94 -9.97 -5.13
N ALA A 77 -5.78 -10.31 -3.87
CA ALA A 77 -6.52 -9.68 -2.77
C ALA A 77 -6.24 -8.18 -2.64
N LEU A 78 -5.19 -7.66 -3.28
CA LEU A 78 -4.85 -6.24 -3.29
C LEU A 78 -5.20 -5.55 -4.63
N ALA A 79 -5.81 -6.28 -5.57
CA ALA A 79 -6.16 -5.75 -6.88
C ALA A 79 -7.32 -4.75 -6.79
N GLU A 80 -7.48 -3.96 -7.85
CA GLU A 80 -8.65 -3.10 -8.00
C GLU A 80 -9.91 -3.98 -8.00
N ASP A 81 -10.95 -3.52 -7.34
CA ASP A 81 -12.22 -4.24 -7.17
C ASP A 81 -12.13 -5.51 -6.30
N ALA A 82 -11.01 -5.75 -5.61
CA ALA A 82 -10.90 -6.88 -4.69
C ALA A 82 -11.90 -6.74 -3.52
N PRO A 83 -12.49 -7.86 -3.07
CA PRO A 83 -13.39 -7.81 -1.91
C PRO A 83 -12.67 -7.39 -0.63
N LEU A 84 -13.34 -6.56 0.17
CA LEU A 84 -12.78 -6.09 1.44
C LEU A 84 -12.36 -7.25 2.35
N GLY A 85 -13.18 -8.29 2.43
CA GLY A 85 -12.90 -9.45 3.29
C GLY A 85 -11.56 -10.12 2.99
N ASP A 86 -11.22 -10.25 1.70
CA ASP A 86 -9.96 -10.86 1.29
C ASP A 86 -8.76 -10.01 1.72
N ALA A 87 -8.89 -8.70 1.60
CA ALA A 87 -7.83 -7.78 2.03
C ALA A 87 -7.67 -7.79 3.55
N LEU A 88 -8.77 -7.83 4.29
CA LEU A 88 -8.73 -7.92 5.76
C LEU A 88 -8.04 -9.20 6.23
N GLU A 89 -8.33 -10.33 5.59
CA GLU A 89 -7.66 -11.60 5.88
C GLU A 89 -6.16 -11.50 5.61
N LEU A 90 -5.79 -10.86 4.51
CA LEU A 90 -4.38 -10.68 4.16
C LEU A 90 -3.64 -9.85 5.21
N VAL A 91 -4.23 -8.74 5.66
CA VAL A 91 -3.66 -7.92 6.74
C VAL A 91 -3.49 -8.75 8.00
N GLN A 92 -4.54 -9.49 8.40
CA GLN A 92 -4.50 -10.33 9.59
C GLN A 92 -3.40 -11.39 9.50
N LYS A 93 -3.24 -12.01 8.35
CA LYS A 93 -2.22 -13.03 8.13
C LYS A 93 -0.80 -12.52 8.34
N HIS A 94 -0.53 -11.26 8.00
CA HIS A 94 0.80 -10.66 8.07
C HIS A 94 0.99 -9.70 9.25
N ALA A 95 -0.02 -9.55 10.10
CA ALA A 95 -0.01 -8.56 11.18
C ALA A 95 1.08 -8.81 12.23
N ILE A 96 1.44 -10.07 12.47
CA ILE A 96 2.46 -10.42 13.48
C ILE A 96 3.87 -10.26 12.92
N SER A 97 4.10 -10.68 11.67
CA SER A 97 5.45 -10.63 11.07
C SER A 97 5.77 -9.26 10.43
N GLY A 98 4.74 -8.51 10.06
CA GLY A 98 4.90 -7.24 9.36
C GLY A 98 5.03 -7.39 7.86
N ALA A 99 4.39 -6.50 7.11
CA ALA A 99 4.44 -6.49 5.65
C ALA A 99 4.17 -5.11 5.10
N LEU A 100 4.64 -4.86 3.88
CA LEU A 100 4.26 -3.70 3.09
C LEU A 100 3.33 -4.18 1.98
N MET A 101 2.19 -3.52 1.82
CA MET A 101 1.16 -3.91 0.86
C MET A 101 0.79 -2.74 -0.03
N CYS A 102 0.94 -2.90 -1.35
CA CYS A 102 0.59 -1.87 -2.31
C CYS A 102 -0.75 -2.18 -2.97
N MET A 103 -1.63 -1.19 -3.00
CA MET A 103 -3.01 -1.34 -3.44
C MET A 103 -3.54 -0.09 -4.13
N HIS A 104 -4.84 -0.11 -4.42
CA HIS A 104 -5.53 0.93 -5.18
C HIS A 104 -6.39 1.84 -4.31
N GLY A 105 -6.85 2.93 -4.92
CA GLY A 105 -7.64 3.95 -4.23
C GLY A 105 -9.10 3.58 -3.97
N ASP A 106 -9.56 2.42 -4.42
CA ASP A 106 -10.88 1.89 -4.05
C ASP A 106 -10.81 1.03 -2.78
N LEU A 107 -9.76 0.22 -2.66
CA LEU A 107 -9.59 -0.70 -1.54
C LEU A 107 -9.12 0.01 -0.27
N MET A 108 -8.18 0.94 -0.40
CA MET A 108 -7.60 1.61 0.77
C MET A 108 -8.65 2.30 1.65
N PRO A 109 -9.57 3.13 1.12
CA PRO A 109 -10.60 3.73 1.97
C PRO A 109 -11.53 2.71 2.61
N MET A 110 -11.82 1.59 1.94
CA MET A 110 -12.64 0.54 2.54
C MET A 110 -11.96 -0.09 3.77
N LEU A 111 -10.66 -0.33 3.68
CA LEU A 111 -9.87 -0.81 4.82
C LEU A 111 -9.84 0.21 5.95
N LEU A 112 -9.59 1.47 5.64
CA LEU A 112 -9.51 2.54 6.64
C LEU A 112 -10.84 2.75 7.33
N ASP A 113 -11.96 2.76 6.59
CA ASP A 113 -13.29 2.89 7.17
C ASP A 113 -13.63 1.71 8.09
N HIS A 114 -13.24 0.50 7.69
CA HIS A 114 -13.44 -0.68 8.51
C HIS A 114 -12.71 -0.55 9.86
N TYR A 115 -11.43 -0.18 9.82
CA TYR A 115 -10.65 -0.03 11.06
C TYR A 115 -11.16 1.10 11.94
N ALA A 116 -11.51 2.24 11.35
CA ALA A 116 -12.06 3.36 12.09
C ALA A 116 -13.38 2.97 12.79
N SER A 117 -14.24 2.23 12.08
CA SER A 117 -15.53 1.76 12.63
C SER A 117 -15.36 0.65 13.68
N SER A 118 -14.22 -0.02 13.68
CA SER A 118 -13.93 -1.12 14.62
C SER A 118 -13.20 -0.67 15.88
N GLY A 119 -13.04 0.63 16.08
CA GLY A 119 -12.41 1.18 17.28
C GLY A 119 -10.91 1.36 17.21
N VAL A 120 -10.31 1.24 16.03
CA VAL A 120 -8.88 1.52 15.83
C VAL A 120 -8.63 3.02 16.05
N GLU A 121 -7.58 3.37 16.79
CA GLU A 121 -7.20 4.76 17.01
C GLU A 121 -6.65 5.36 15.71
N MET A 122 -7.42 6.27 15.10
CA MET A 122 -7.03 6.94 13.88
C MET A 122 -6.29 8.24 14.25
N ARG A 123 -5.00 8.29 13.98
CA ARG A 123 -4.15 9.43 14.33
C ARG A 123 -4.29 10.62 13.39
N HIS A 124 -4.87 10.40 12.21
CA HIS A 124 -4.99 11.41 11.18
C HIS A 124 -6.35 11.31 10.51
N GLU A 125 -6.78 12.41 9.89
CA GLU A 125 -7.96 12.45 9.05
C GLU A 125 -7.81 11.44 7.89
N LEU A 126 -8.90 10.77 7.53
CA LEU A 126 -8.86 9.76 6.47
C LEU A 126 -8.63 10.41 5.11
N ARG A 127 -7.56 10.01 4.45
CA ARG A 127 -7.20 10.45 3.10
C ARG A 127 -6.34 9.38 2.45
N TRP A 128 -6.37 9.31 1.12
CA TRP A 128 -5.65 8.26 0.40
C TRP A 128 -5.11 8.74 -0.95
N PRO A 129 -4.36 9.85 -0.98
CA PRO A 129 -3.75 10.32 -2.24
C PRO A 129 -2.74 9.31 -2.77
N LYS A 130 -2.51 9.34 -4.08
CA LYS A 130 -1.55 8.45 -4.73
C LYS A 130 -0.16 8.59 -4.12
N GLY A 131 0.46 7.47 -3.81
CA GLY A 131 1.78 7.43 -3.19
C GLY A 131 1.79 7.60 -1.68
N CYS A 132 0.63 7.73 -1.03
CA CYS A 132 0.58 7.81 0.43
C CYS A 132 0.79 6.45 1.08
N THR A 133 1.12 6.48 2.36
CA THR A 133 1.26 5.28 3.20
C THR A 133 0.42 5.44 4.45
N TRP A 134 -0.31 4.39 4.82
CA TRP A 134 -0.92 4.26 6.14
C TRP A 134 -0.21 3.18 6.92
N VAL A 135 0.16 3.50 8.13
CA VAL A 135 0.91 2.59 9.01
C VAL A 135 -0.06 2.02 10.02
N LEU A 136 -0.31 0.71 9.93
CA LEU A 136 -1.18 0.00 10.86
C LEU A 136 -0.32 -0.65 11.94
N GLU A 137 -0.47 -0.19 13.17
CA GLU A 137 0.25 -0.76 14.30
C GLU A 137 -0.62 -1.82 14.96
N THR A 138 -0.02 -2.98 15.24
CA THR A 138 -0.72 -4.12 15.81
C THR A 138 -0.22 -4.40 17.23
N ASP A 139 -1.10 -5.00 18.05
CA ASP A 139 -0.73 -5.47 19.38
C ASP A 139 -0.10 -6.87 19.30
N ALA A 140 0.22 -7.46 20.46
CA ALA A 140 0.87 -8.76 20.53
C ALA A 140 -0.01 -9.91 19.99
N THR A 141 -1.32 -9.71 19.86
CA THR A 141 -2.24 -10.71 19.31
C THR A 141 -2.43 -10.57 17.80
N GLY A 142 -1.85 -9.54 17.19
CA GLY A 142 -2.02 -9.25 15.77
C GLY A 142 -3.23 -8.37 15.45
N GLU A 143 -3.91 -7.83 16.47
CA GLU A 143 -5.01 -6.91 16.27
C GLU A 143 -4.48 -5.52 15.89
N VAL A 144 -5.06 -4.90 14.87
CA VAL A 144 -4.75 -3.52 14.52
C VAL A 144 -5.34 -2.61 15.59
N VAL A 145 -4.50 -1.79 16.23
CA VAL A 145 -4.94 -0.92 17.32
C VAL A 145 -4.78 0.56 17.01
N ARG A 146 -3.92 0.91 16.06
CA ARG A 146 -3.66 2.30 15.71
C ARG A 146 -3.32 2.42 14.23
N ALA A 147 -3.74 3.51 13.61
CA ALA A 147 -3.39 3.81 12.22
C ALA A 147 -2.91 5.26 12.12
N ARG A 148 -1.81 5.48 11.41
CA ARG A 148 -1.29 6.82 11.15
C ARG A 148 -0.93 7.00 9.68
N TYR A 149 -1.05 8.22 9.21
CA TYR A 149 -0.89 8.60 7.82
C TYR A 149 0.49 9.21 7.56
N LEU A 150 1.12 8.78 6.48
CA LEU A 150 2.32 9.42 5.94
C LEU A 150 1.96 9.98 4.56
N PRO A 151 2.08 11.30 4.36
CA PRO A 151 1.76 11.88 3.06
C PRO A 151 2.68 11.34 1.96
N PRO A 152 2.23 11.39 0.69
CA PRO A 152 3.09 10.97 -0.40
C PRO A 152 4.35 11.83 -0.44
N PRO A 153 5.50 11.23 -0.73
CA PRO A 153 6.71 12.02 -0.88
C PRO A 153 6.58 12.93 -2.12
N VAL A 154 7.08 14.13 -2.01
CA VAL A 154 7.06 15.11 -3.11
C VAL A 154 8.46 15.37 -3.60
N ASP A 155 8.55 15.66 -4.90
CA ASP A 155 9.81 16.04 -5.55
C ASP A 155 9.99 17.55 -5.58
#